data_3f9827af5f89f99e7bcb58f63cec5e63
#
_entry.id   3f9827af5f89f99e7bcb58f63cec5e63
#
_cell.length_a   1.000
_cell.length_b   1.000
_cell.length_c   1.000
_cell.angle_alpha   90.00
_cell.angle_beta   90.00
_cell.angle_gamma   90.00
#
_symmetry.space_group_name_H-M   'P 1'
#
loop_
_entity.id
_entity.type
_entity.pdbx_description
1 polymer ?
#
loop_
_entity_poly.entity_id
_entity_poly.type
_entity_poly.pdbx_seq_one_letter_code
_entity_poly.pdbx_strand_id
1 'polypeptide(L)'
;MKRGKKRIIGLVIFAVAVALIAGYIKFFNGTFLYISTGLKDDVVLKAGNSKAYTWEADILLSDAKKEYENVFGSGVWSQSMEGVNMDDYVKEQVRSKLIRVKCMNLSAKEKGVVLSRTQKDAVSSAADTFFNALTQEQVSALNVTKDQIEKMFTEFAIADTLYDDVTSQINTEVSSDDARVITIQYICAGSKSDISSAKERLDNGESFYSVAKDFGGEEESETECKRGEMEQAFETAAFNLKTGETSSMVEAGGKYYIIRCTSDNEKSKTEANKTALMDEKKLEYFNSVFESYEASKYVEMNKKVWNSKKTANATELPVSFETVFNELVK
;
A
#
# COMPACT_ATOMS: atom_id res chain seq x y z
N MET A 1 20.58 1.88 -14.31
CA MET A 1 20.32 1.24 -13.00
C MET A 1 19.40 2.00 -12.04
N LYS A 2 19.13 3.32 -12.17
CA LYS A 2 18.22 4.06 -11.26
C LYS A 2 16.71 3.94 -11.60
N ARG A 3 16.33 3.59 -12.82
CA ARG A 3 14.91 3.48 -13.23
C ARG A 3 14.20 2.20 -12.75
N GLY A 4 14.94 1.09 -12.59
CA GLY A 4 14.36 -0.17 -12.10
C GLY A 4 13.97 -0.14 -10.62
N LYS A 5 14.80 0.49 -9.76
CA LYS A 5 14.52 0.60 -8.32
C LYS A 5 13.26 1.43 -8.01
N LYS A 6 12.98 2.48 -8.79
CA LYS A 6 11.75 3.29 -8.63
C LYS A 6 10.49 2.52 -9.03
N ARG A 7 10.56 1.62 -10.01
CA ARG A 7 9.42 0.77 -10.41
C ARG A 7 9.09 -0.31 -9.37
N ILE A 8 10.10 -0.88 -8.73
CA ILE A 8 9.93 -1.91 -7.68
C ILE A 8 9.35 -1.30 -6.42
N ILE A 9 9.81 -0.12 -6.00
CA ILE A 9 9.24 0.62 -4.86
C ILE A 9 7.78 1.02 -5.15
N GLY A 10 7.47 1.46 -6.36
CA GLY A 10 6.10 1.76 -6.79
C GLY A 10 5.17 0.51 -6.76
N LEU A 11 5.68 -0.66 -7.13
CA LEU A 11 4.92 -1.92 -7.08
C LEU A 11 4.68 -2.41 -5.64
N VAL A 12 5.63 -2.22 -4.74
CA VAL A 12 5.47 -2.56 -3.31
C VAL A 12 4.46 -1.61 -2.63
N ILE A 13 4.54 -0.31 -2.91
CA ILE A 13 3.55 0.67 -2.43
C ILE A 13 2.16 0.36 -3.01
N PHE A 14 2.09 -0.06 -4.27
CA PHE A 14 0.84 -0.48 -4.91
C PHE A 14 0.27 -1.77 -4.31
N ALA A 15 1.08 -2.78 -4.01
CA ALA A 15 0.64 -4.02 -3.38
C ALA A 15 0.13 -3.78 -1.95
N VAL A 16 0.78 -2.91 -1.18
CA VAL A 16 0.32 -2.48 0.15
C VAL A 16 -0.96 -1.66 0.04
N ALA A 17 -1.07 -0.75 -0.93
CA ALA A 17 -2.30 -0.01 -1.20
C ALA A 17 -3.45 -0.95 -1.61
N VAL A 18 -3.21 -1.95 -2.46
CA VAL A 18 -4.21 -2.95 -2.88
C VAL A 18 -4.65 -3.84 -1.72
N ALA A 19 -3.73 -4.28 -0.86
CA ALA A 19 -4.08 -5.05 0.34
C ALA A 19 -4.90 -4.21 1.35
N LEU A 20 -4.56 -2.93 1.51
CA LEU A 20 -5.34 -1.97 2.31
C LEU A 20 -6.74 -1.77 1.74
N ILE A 21 -6.92 -1.87 0.43
CA ILE A 21 -8.18 -1.66 -0.29
C ILE A 21 -9.06 -2.91 -0.25
N ALA A 22 -8.50 -4.11 -0.41
CA ALA A 22 -9.27 -5.35 -0.32
C ALA A 22 -9.86 -5.54 1.09
N GLY A 23 -9.11 -5.18 2.13
CA GLY A 23 -9.62 -5.07 3.50
C GLY A 23 -10.70 -4.01 3.63
N TYR A 24 -10.53 -2.89 2.94
CA TYR A 24 -11.39 -1.73 2.99
C TYR A 24 -12.75 -1.92 2.30
N ILE A 25 -12.81 -2.50 1.10
CA ILE A 25 -14.08 -2.80 0.38
C ILE A 25 -14.93 -3.77 1.20
N LYS A 26 -14.30 -4.75 1.88
CA LYS A 26 -14.99 -5.65 2.82
C LYS A 26 -15.53 -4.90 4.05
N PHE A 27 -14.87 -3.82 4.45
CA PHE A 27 -15.16 -3.01 5.62
C PHE A 27 -16.34 -2.04 5.40
N PHE A 28 -16.45 -1.39 4.24
CA PHE A 28 -17.51 -0.40 3.98
C PHE A 28 -18.92 -0.97 3.87
N ASN A 29 -19.08 -2.29 3.79
CA ASN A 29 -20.39 -2.93 3.87
C ASN A 29 -21.09 -2.77 5.23
N GLY A 30 -20.45 -2.17 6.24
CA GLY A 30 -21.00 -1.98 7.59
C GLY A 30 -21.09 -0.53 8.08
N THR A 31 -20.43 0.44 7.43
CA THR A 31 -20.46 1.84 7.89
C THR A 31 -21.68 2.56 7.33
N PHE A 32 -22.56 3.07 8.20
CA PHE A 32 -23.71 3.85 7.78
C PHE A 32 -23.27 5.23 7.29
N LEU A 33 -23.21 5.41 5.97
CA LEU A 33 -22.96 6.69 5.33
C LEU A 33 -24.29 7.42 5.13
N TYR A 34 -24.47 8.57 5.78
CA TYR A 34 -25.64 9.41 5.59
C TYR A 34 -25.33 10.56 4.63
N ILE A 35 -26.22 10.77 3.69
CA ILE A 35 -26.16 11.93 2.79
C ILE A 35 -26.84 13.08 3.51
N SER A 36 -26.08 14.12 3.84
CA SER A 36 -26.60 15.33 4.46
C SER A 36 -26.58 16.52 3.49
N THR A 37 -27.66 17.26 3.47
CA THR A 37 -27.74 18.59 2.80
C THR A 37 -27.51 19.74 3.78
N GLY A 38 -27.31 19.44 5.07
CA GLY A 38 -27.14 20.42 6.14
C GLY A 38 -25.70 20.86 6.40
N LEU A 39 -24.70 20.23 5.76
CA LEU A 39 -23.31 20.63 5.89
C LEU A 39 -23.02 21.87 5.05
N LYS A 40 -22.18 22.78 5.57
CA LYS A 40 -21.72 23.96 4.83
C LYS A 40 -20.92 23.57 3.60
N ASP A 41 -20.83 24.44 2.60
CA ASP A 41 -20.12 24.19 1.32
C ASP A 41 -18.59 24.06 1.50
N ASP A 42 -18.03 24.46 2.65
CA ASP A 42 -16.61 24.27 2.99
C ASP A 42 -16.32 22.93 3.67
N VAL A 43 -17.36 22.11 3.95
CA VAL A 43 -17.24 20.82 4.63
C VAL A 43 -17.56 19.68 3.67
N VAL A 44 -16.65 18.75 3.49
CA VAL A 44 -16.85 17.54 2.64
C VAL A 44 -17.52 16.40 3.39
N LEU A 45 -17.16 16.22 4.65
CA LEU A 45 -17.77 15.20 5.52
C LEU A 45 -17.62 15.57 7.02
N LYS A 46 -18.40 14.86 7.83
CA LYS A 46 -18.33 14.95 9.29
C LYS A 46 -18.42 13.54 9.85
N ALA A 47 -17.43 13.11 10.64
CA ALA A 47 -17.41 11.86 11.37
C ALA A 47 -17.61 12.15 12.86
N GLY A 48 -18.73 11.67 13.43
CA GLY A 48 -19.13 12.08 14.76
C GLY A 48 -19.28 13.60 14.87
N ASN A 49 -18.45 14.25 15.68
CA ASN A 49 -18.39 15.72 15.80
C ASN A 49 -17.17 16.35 15.10
N SER A 50 -16.31 15.56 14.46
CA SER A 50 -15.14 16.01 13.72
C SER A 50 -15.48 16.26 12.25
N LYS A 51 -15.03 17.40 11.70
CA LYS A 51 -15.29 17.81 10.31
C LYS A 51 -14.03 17.66 9.48
N ALA A 52 -14.19 17.18 8.22
CA ALA A 52 -13.19 17.32 7.19
C ALA A 52 -13.63 18.43 6.22
N TYR A 53 -12.70 19.32 5.90
CA TYR A 53 -12.96 20.49 5.08
C TYR A 53 -12.53 20.26 3.63
N THR A 54 -13.01 21.12 2.72
CA THR A 54 -12.70 21.04 1.27
C THR A 54 -11.21 21.10 1.02
N TRP A 55 -10.48 21.97 1.71
CA TRP A 55 -9.03 22.12 1.55
C TRP A 55 -8.23 20.87 1.98
N GLU A 56 -8.69 20.12 3.01
CA GLU A 56 -8.08 18.84 3.39
C GLU A 56 -8.24 17.81 2.26
N ALA A 57 -9.45 17.72 1.71
CA ALA A 57 -9.72 16.85 0.58
C ALA A 57 -8.90 17.25 -0.65
N ASP A 58 -8.78 18.54 -0.94
CA ASP A 58 -8.04 19.05 -2.10
C ASP A 58 -6.53 18.76 -1.98
N ILE A 59 -5.94 18.90 -0.80
CA ILE A 59 -4.54 18.51 -0.56
C ILE A 59 -4.36 17.00 -0.80
N LEU A 60 -5.20 16.14 -0.23
CA LEU A 60 -5.07 14.69 -0.40
C LEU A 60 -5.35 14.22 -1.83
N LEU A 61 -6.30 14.84 -2.54
CA LEU A 61 -6.54 14.56 -3.96
C LEU A 61 -5.35 14.99 -4.82
N SER A 62 -4.72 16.13 -4.49
CA SER A 62 -3.52 16.61 -5.17
C SER A 62 -2.32 15.69 -4.94
N ASP A 63 -2.16 15.19 -3.72
CA ASP A 63 -1.16 14.20 -3.35
C ASP A 63 -1.36 12.90 -4.14
N ALA A 64 -2.57 12.37 -4.12
CA ALA A 64 -2.92 11.17 -4.86
C ALA A 64 -2.69 11.34 -6.37
N LYS A 65 -3.08 12.50 -6.95
CA LYS A 65 -2.79 12.80 -8.35
C LYS A 65 -1.30 12.67 -8.65
N LYS A 66 -0.47 13.33 -7.85
CA LYS A 66 0.99 13.29 -8.02
C LYS A 66 1.56 11.87 -7.95
N GLU A 67 1.12 11.06 -6.99
CA GLU A 67 1.56 9.67 -6.85
C GLU A 67 1.16 8.81 -8.04
N TYR A 68 -0.12 8.83 -8.41
CA TYR A 68 -0.62 8.00 -9.50
C TYR A 68 -0.03 8.40 -10.84
N GLU A 69 0.10 9.70 -11.13
CA GLU A 69 0.71 10.18 -12.38
C GLU A 69 2.21 9.88 -12.44
N ASN A 70 2.93 9.88 -11.33
CA ASN A 70 4.34 9.49 -11.27
C ASN A 70 4.57 8.02 -11.60
N VAL A 71 3.63 7.15 -11.25
CA VAL A 71 3.74 5.70 -11.46
C VAL A 71 3.19 5.28 -12.82
N PHE A 72 2.01 5.77 -13.19
CA PHE A 72 1.23 5.30 -14.33
C PHE A 72 1.14 6.31 -15.48
N GLY A 73 1.63 7.55 -15.27
CA GLY A 73 1.47 8.66 -16.21
C GLY A 73 0.08 9.31 -16.14
N SER A 74 -0.07 10.48 -16.76
CA SER A 74 -1.32 11.27 -16.73
C SER A 74 -2.52 10.58 -17.39
N GLY A 75 -2.28 9.58 -18.24
CA GLY A 75 -3.35 8.78 -18.87
C GLY A 75 -4.12 7.86 -17.90
N VAL A 76 -3.66 7.70 -16.66
CA VAL A 76 -4.27 6.82 -15.65
C VAL A 76 -5.74 7.16 -15.39
N TRP A 77 -6.11 8.44 -15.46
CA TRP A 77 -7.48 8.91 -15.16
C TRP A 77 -8.53 8.49 -16.19
N SER A 78 -8.11 8.05 -17.36
CA SER A 78 -9.00 7.46 -18.38
C SER A 78 -9.15 5.96 -18.28
N GLN A 79 -8.43 5.32 -17.35
CA GLN A 79 -8.45 3.87 -17.14
C GLN A 79 -9.52 3.48 -16.14
N SER A 80 -9.79 2.17 -16.09
CA SER A 80 -10.69 1.57 -15.10
C SER A 80 -10.01 0.39 -14.44
N MET A 81 -10.22 0.22 -13.14
CA MET A 81 -9.79 -0.92 -12.36
C MET A 81 -11.03 -1.66 -11.87
N GLU A 82 -11.15 -2.96 -12.19
CA GLU A 82 -12.31 -3.78 -11.83
C GLU A 82 -13.68 -3.17 -12.23
N GLY A 83 -13.69 -2.43 -13.36
CA GLY A 83 -14.90 -1.77 -13.86
C GLY A 83 -15.22 -0.41 -13.21
N VAL A 84 -14.41 0.06 -12.26
CA VAL A 84 -14.52 1.38 -11.64
C VAL A 84 -13.53 2.34 -12.29
N ASN A 85 -13.97 3.55 -12.63
CA ASN A 85 -13.07 4.58 -13.16
C ASN A 85 -12.01 4.96 -12.12
N MET A 86 -10.75 5.16 -12.54
CA MET A 86 -9.63 5.45 -11.65
C MET A 86 -9.81 6.72 -10.83
N ASP A 87 -10.45 7.77 -11.39
CA ASP A 87 -10.75 8.97 -10.62
C ASP A 87 -11.69 8.69 -9.45
N ASP A 88 -12.76 7.91 -9.69
CA ASP A 88 -13.71 7.55 -8.65
C ASP A 88 -13.08 6.61 -7.62
N TYR A 89 -12.23 5.67 -8.07
CA TYR A 89 -11.50 4.76 -7.20
C TYR A 89 -10.57 5.53 -6.25
N VAL A 90 -9.75 6.45 -6.76
CA VAL A 90 -8.82 7.24 -5.94
C VAL A 90 -9.56 8.20 -5.01
N LYS A 91 -10.64 8.82 -5.48
CA LYS A 91 -11.52 9.64 -4.62
C LYS A 91 -12.06 8.86 -3.44
N GLU A 92 -12.47 7.61 -3.68
CA GLU A 92 -12.98 6.75 -2.60
C GLU A 92 -11.92 6.50 -1.54
N GLN A 93 -10.67 6.28 -1.93
CA GLN A 93 -9.55 6.11 -1.00
C GLN A 93 -9.29 7.37 -0.18
N VAL A 94 -9.27 8.54 -0.82
CA VAL A 94 -9.10 9.82 -0.14
C VAL A 94 -10.24 10.07 0.86
N ARG A 95 -11.49 9.77 0.48
CA ARG A 95 -12.64 9.87 1.39
C ARG A 95 -12.44 9.02 2.63
N SER A 96 -12.01 7.81 2.45
CA SER A 96 -11.78 6.83 3.49
C SER A 96 -10.67 7.24 4.42
N LYS A 97 -9.56 7.72 3.87
CA LYS A 97 -8.44 8.26 4.63
C LYS A 97 -8.90 9.42 5.51
N LEU A 98 -9.72 10.33 4.99
CA LEU A 98 -10.31 11.43 5.77
C LEU A 98 -11.18 10.92 6.92
N ILE A 99 -12.11 10.01 6.65
CA ILE A 99 -12.98 9.43 7.69
C ILE A 99 -12.13 8.79 8.77
N ARG A 100 -11.18 7.93 8.38
CA ARG A 100 -10.31 7.21 9.32
C ARG A 100 -9.50 8.15 10.20
N VAL A 101 -8.85 9.16 9.63
CA VAL A 101 -8.08 10.16 10.39
C VAL A 101 -8.98 10.89 11.39
N LYS A 102 -10.18 11.31 10.98
CA LYS A 102 -11.12 11.97 11.89
C LYS A 102 -11.58 11.03 13.02
N CYS A 103 -11.89 9.77 12.72
CA CYS A 103 -12.25 8.77 13.73
C CYS A 103 -11.07 8.45 14.66
N MET A 104 -9.83 8.34 14.14
CA MET A 104 -8.64 8.12 14.96
C MET A 104 -8.40 9.29 15.93
N ASN A 105 -8.57 10.54 15.48
CA ASN A 105 -8.47 11.71 16.35
C ASN A 105 -9.56 11.74 17.44
N LEU A 106 -10.78 11.30 17.14
CA LEU A 106 -11.83 11.14 18.16
C LEU A 106 -11.44 10.08 19.21
N SER A 107 -10.94 8.92 18.75
CA SER A 107 -10.48 7.85 19.64
C SER A 107 -9.28 8.29 20.47
N ALA A 108 -8.30 8.96 19.87
CA ALA A 108 -7.14 9.52 20.56
C ALA A 108 -7.54 10.47 21.68
N LYS A 109 -8.49 11.37 21.39
CA LYS A 109 -9.03 12.27 22.41
C LYS A 109 -9.73 11.54 23.57
N GLU A 110 -10.53 10.51 23.27
CA GLU A 110 -11.20 9.68 24.29
C GLU A 110 -10.20 8.90 25.14
N LYS A 111 -9.07 8.48 24.56
CA LYS A 111 -7.99 7.74 25.24
C LYS A 111 -6.94 8.65 25.90
N GLY A 112 -7.00 9.96 25.70
CA GLY A 112 -6.02 10.91 26.25
C GLY A 112 -4.66 10.88 25.51
N VAL A 113 -4.62 10.39 24.29
CA VAL A 113 -3.41 10.40 23.44
C VAL A 113 -3.12 11.84 23.01
N VAL A 114 -1.90 12.30 23.25
CA VAL A 114 -1.43 13.65 22.93
C VAL A 114 -0.03 13.62 22.37
N LEU A 115 0.28 14.54 21.46
CA LEU A 115 1.63 14.69 20.94
C LEU A 115 2.61 15.18 22.01
N SER A 116 3.80 14.59 22.04
CA SER A 116 4.95 15.08 22.77
C SER A 116 5.41 16.45 22.24
N ARG A 117 6.30 17.11 22.98
CA ARG A 117 6.90 18.38 22.52
C ARG A 117 7.67 18.18 21.20
N THR A 118 8.48 17.14 21.11
CA THR A 118 9.25 16.84 19.91
C THR A 118 8.34 16.62 18.68
N GLN A 119 7.23 15.89 18.84
CA GLN A 119 6.28 15.70 17.75
C GLN A 119 5.57 17.00 17.34
N LYS A 120 5.25 17.88 18.29
CA LYS A 120 4.69 19.19 17.97
C LYS A 120 5.67 20.08 17.20
N ASP A 121 6.95 20.08 17.61
CA ASP A 121 8.00 20.81 16.91
C ASP A 121 8.20 20.25 15.49
N ALA A 122 8.15 18.93 15.31
CA ALA A 122 8.21 18.25 14.02
C ALA A 122 7.01 18.61 13.11
N VAL A 123 5.80 18.59 13.65
CA VAL A 123 4.57 19.01 12.95
C VAL A 123 4.68 20.47 12.46
N SER A 124 5.14 21.38 13.32
CA SER A 124 5.30 22.78 12.93
C SER A 124 6.34 22.94 11.81
N SER A 125 7.46 22.21 11.89
CA SER A 125 8.49 22.21 10.84
C SER A 125 7.97 21.63 9.52
N ALA A 126 7.19 20.57 9.57
CA ALA A 126 6.56 19.96 8.40
C ALA A 126 5.55 20.91 7.74
N ALA A 127 4.72 21.57 8.55
CA ALA A 127 3.78 22.57 8.07
C ALA A 127 4.49 23.76 7.39
N ASP A 128 5.59 24.24 7.97
CA ASP A 128 6.42 25.27 7.37
C ASP A 128 7.03 24.81 6.04
N THR A 129 7.59 23.62 6.00
CA THR A 129 8.19 23.05 4.78
C THR A 129 7.16 22.93 3.67
N PHE A 130 6.00 22.38 3.98
CA PHE A 130 4.93 22.19 3.00
C PHE A 130 4.36 23.53 2.52
N PHE A 131 3.99 24.44 3.43
CA PHE A 131 3.38 25.72 3.09
C PHE A 131 4.33 26.62 2.29
N ASN A 132 5.60 26.70 2.68
CA ASN A 132 6.60 27.53 2.00
C ASN A 132 6.98 26.99 0.61
N ALA A 133 6.73 25.71 0.33
CA ALA A 133 6.93 25.15 -1.00
C ALA A 133 5.79 25.54 -1.97
N LEU A 134 4.60 25.91 -1.47
CA LEU A 134 3.47 26.29 -2.30
C LEU A 134 3.66 27.70 -2.91
N THR A 135 3.30 27.85 -4.17
CA THR A 135 3.15 29.17 -4.79
C THR A 135 1.89 29.89 -4.30
N GLN A 136 1.83 31.19 -4.44
CA GLN A 136 0.66 31.98 -4.08
C GLN A 136 -0.60 31.55 -4.87
N GLU A 137 -0.43 31.10 -6.11
CA GLU A 137 -1.51 30.56 -6.93
C GLU A 137 -2.06 29.25 -6.33
N GLN A 138 -1.15 28.34 -5.91
CA GLN A 138 -1.53 27.07 -5.27
C GLN A 138 -2.21 27.29 -3.92
N VAL A 139 -1.70 28.20 -3.10
CA VAL A 139 -2.34 28.59 -1.82
C VAL A 139 -3.75 29.10 -2.08
N SER A 140 -3.95 29.94 -3.12
CA SER A 140 -5.26 30.47 -3.48
C SER A 140 -6.20 29.38 -4.04
N ALA A 141 -5.68 28.48 -4.87
CA ALA A 141 -6.45 27.39 -5.45
C ALA A 141 -6.92 26.38 -4.40
N LEU A 142 -6.05 26.05 -3.45
CA LEU A 142 -6.38 25.18 -2.30
C LEU A 142 -7.23 25.90 -1.25
N ASN A 143 -7.28 27.22 -1.29
CA ASN A 143 -7.94 28.07 -0.30
C ASN A 143 -7.53 27.72 1.13
N VAL A 144 -6.20 27.68 1.38
CA VAL A 144 -5.61 27.17 2.60
C VAL A 144 -4.69 28.20 3.26
N THR A 145 -4.63 28.17 4.59
CA THR A 145 -3.71 28.93 5.42
C THR A 145 -2.64 28.01 6.03
N LYS A 146 -1.52 28.59 6.49
CA LYS A 146 -0.49 27.84 7.20
C LYS A 146 -1.04 27.12 8.44
N ASP A 147 -1.88 27.78 9.25
CA ASP A 147 -2.47 27.20 10.44
C ASP A 147 -3.36 26.00 10.15
N GLN A 148 -4.06 26.04 9.01
CA GLN A 148 -4.86 24.90 8.55
C GLN A 148 -3.96 23.71 8.13
N ILE A 149 -2.85 23.97 7.47
CA ILE A 149 -1.86 22.94 7.13
C ILE A 149 -1.25 22.35 8.41
N GLU A 150 -0.83 23.17 9.37
CA GLU A 150 -0.31 22.71 10.65
C GLU A 150 -1.34 21.86 11.42
N LYS A 151 -2.61 22.26 11.38
CA LYS A 151 -3.70 21.46 11.93
C LYS A 151 -3.81 20.10 11.25
N MET A 152 -3.70 20.03 9.92
CA MET A 152 -3.76 18.77 9.20
C MET A 152 -2.59 17.85 9.57
N PHE A 153 -1.36 18.36 9.61
CA PHE A 153 -0.20 17.59 10.09
C PHE A 153 -0.40 17.13 11.54
N THR A 154 -0.97 17.97 12.40
CA THR A 154 -1.30 17.60 13.79
C THR A 154 -2.29 16.44 13.86
N GLU A 155 -3.36 16.47 13.06
CA GLU A 155 -4.36 15.41 13.05
C GLU A 155 -3.78 14.08 12.53
N PHE A 156 -2.88 14.12 11.54
CA PHE A 156 -2.18 12.95 11.05
C PHE A 156 -1.17 12.41 12.08
N ALA A 157 -0.43 13.28 12.76
CA ALA A 157 0.51 12.90 13.81
C ALA A 157 -0.20 12.27 15.03
N ILE A 158 -1.36 12.78 15.42
CA ILE A 158 -2.19 12.17 16.47
C ILE A 158 -2.68 10.79 16.05
N ALA A 159 -3.11 10.63 14.79
CA ALA A 159 -3.53 9.34 14.27
C ALA A 159 -2.37 8.32 14.27
N ASP A 160 -1.18 8.73 13.83
CA ASP A 160 0.02 7.88 13.86
C ASP A 160 0.41 7.50 15.30
N THR A 161 0.39 8.46 16.23
CA THR A 161 0.64 8.19 17.65
C THR A 161 -0.38 7.22 18.27
N LEU A 162 -1.65 7.33 17.91
CA LEU A 162 -2.68 6.36 18.33
C LEU A 162 -2.41 4.96 17.75
N TYR A 163 -1.99 4.88 16.49
CA TYR A 163 -1.63 3.63 15.85
C TYR A 163 -0.47 2.95 16.58
N ASP A 164 0.57 3.69 16.87
CA ASP A 164 1.74 3.21 17.61
C ASP A 164 1.37 2.76 19.03
N ASP A 165 0.57 3.56 19.75
CA ASP A 165 0.12 3.20 21.10
C ASP A 165 -0.66 1.88 21.12
N VAL A 166 -1.62 1.72 20.19
CA VAL A 166 -2.43 0.49 20.07
C VAL A 166 -1.59 -0.71 19.66
N THR A 167 -0.62 -0.52 18.78
CA THR A 167 0.18 -1.63 18.22
C THR A 167 1.44 -1.95 19.03
N SER A 168 1.82 -1.11 19.99
CA SER A 168 3.03 -1.28 20.81
C SER A 168 3.06 -2.56 21.65
N GLN A 169 1.91 -3.12 21.97
CA GLN A 169 1.77 -4.28 22.87
C GLN A 169 1.65 -5.62 22.15
N ILE A 170 1.63 -5.63 20.82
CA ILE A 170 1.49 -6.89 20.07
C ILE A 170 2.84 -7.55 19.79
N ASN A 171 2.84 -8.87 19.74
CA ASN A 171 3.98 -9.61 19.23
C ASN A 171 3.97 -9.57 17.69
N THR A 172 4.89 -8.79 17.14
CA THR A 172 5.11 -8.68 15.69
C THR A 172 6.23 -9.56 15.17
N GLU A 173 6.79 -10.43 16.00
CA GLU A 173 7.92 -11.28 15.60
C GLU A 173 7.59 -12.11 14.36
N VAL A 174 8.48 -12.05 13.38
CA VAL A 174 8.45 -12.83 12.15
C VAL A 174 9.76 -13.62 12.08
N SER A 175 9.67 -14.93 11.88
CA SER A 175 10.87 -15.73 11.74
C SER A 175 11.64 -15.38 10.46
N SER A 176 12.95 -15.60 10.47
CA SER A 176 13.75 -15.38 9.26
C SER A 176 13.39 -16.35 8.14
N ASP A 177 12.83 -17.51 8.46
CA ASP A 177 12.37 -18.47 7.45
C ASP A 177 11.02 -18.05 6.84
N ASP A 178 10.09 -17.52 7.64
CA ASP A 178 8.82 -17.00 7.13
C ASP A 178 9.02 -15.77 6.22
N ALA A 179 10.00 -14.94 6.55
CA ALA A 179 10.33 -13.74 5.78
C ALA A 179 11.27 -14.00 4.60
N ARG A 180 11.84 -15.22 4.50
CA ARG A 180 12.86 -15.55 3.50
C ARG A 180 12.39 -15.31 2.09
N VAL A 181 13.23 -14.61 1.32
CA VAL A 181 13.06 -14.38 -0.11
C VAL A 181 14.15 -15.18 -0.83
N ILE A 182 13.73 -16.01 -1.76
CA ILE A 182 14.61 -16.81 -2.62
C ILE A 182 14.49 -16.34 -4.07
N THR A 183 15.50 -16.65 -4.89
CA THR A 183 15.43 -16.44 -6.33
C THR A 183 15.52 -17.78 -7.02
N ILE A 184 14.61 -18.03 -7.94
CA ILE A 184 14.43 -19.29 -8.63
C ILE A 184 14.29 -19.08 -10.14
N GLN A 185 14.59 -20.14 -10.87
CA GLN A 185 14.17 -20.36 -12.24
C GLN A 185 13.29 -21.62 -12.26
N TYR A 186 12.32 -21.71 -13.14
CA TYR A 186 11.54 -22.94 -13.26
C TYR A 186 11.14 -23.25 -14.69
N ILE A 187 10.95 -24.54 -14.96
CA ILE A 187 10.35 -25.08 -16.18
C ILE A 187 8.95 -25.55 -15.80
N CYS A 188 7.95 -25.17 -16.58
CA CYS A 188 6.54 -25.52 -16.37
C CYS A 188 6.00 -26.26 -17.58
N ALA A 189 5.36 -27.39 -17.37
CA ALA A 189 4.69 -28.14 -18.42
C ALA A 189 3.27 -28.56 -18.02
N GLY A 190 2.37 -28.65 -19.00
CA GLY A 190 1.00 -29.12 -18.80
C GLY A 190 0.87 -30.63 -18.66
N SER A 191 1.91 -31.40 -19.03
CA SER A 191 1.89 -32.86 -18.95
C SER A 191 3.11 -33.41 -18.20
N LYS A 192 2.88 -34.56 -17.55
CA LYS A 192 3.95 -35.29 -16.86
C LYS A 192 5.02 -35.81 -17.85
N SER A 193 4.63 -36.14 -19.06
CA SER A 193 5.54 -36.62 -20.12
C SER A 193 6.54 -35.52 -20.48
N ASP A 194 6.05 -34.29 -20.71
CA ASP A 194 6.90 -33.17 -21.15
C ASP A 194 7.91 -32.81 -20.09
N ILE A 195 7.45 -32.68 -18.81
CA ILE A 195 8.36 -32.33 -17.71
C ILE A 195 9.38 -33.46 -17.44
N SER A 196 9.00 -34.74 -17.66
CA SER A 196 9.95 -35.86 -17.57
C SER A 196 11.03 -35.79 -18.65
N SER A 197 10.66 -35.40 -19.89
CA SER A 197 11.61 -35.18 -20.97
C SER A 197 12.56 -34.00 -20.66
N ALA A 198 12.02 -32.91 -20.09
CA ALA A 198 12.86 -31.80 -19.62
C ALA A 198 13.86 -32.27 -18.56
N LYS A 199 13.41 -33.06 -17.59
CA LYS A 199 14.26 -33.61 -16.51
C LYS A 199 15.39 -34.50 -17.08
N GLU A 200 15.09 -35.38 -18.02
CA GLU A 200 16.09 -36.25 -18.67
C GLU A 200 17.18 -35.41 -19.36
N ARG A 201 16.79 -34.35 -20.07
CA ARG A 201 17.76 -33.45 -20.72
C ARG A 201 18.67 -32.74 -19.71
N LEU A 202 18.10 -32.26 -18.59
CA LEU A 202 18.88 -31.68 -17.51
C LEU A 202 19.85 -32.70 -16.86
N ASP A 203 19.40 -33.95 -16.64
CA ASP A 203 20.21 -35.02 -16.08
C ASP A 203 21.33 -35.45 -17.01
N ASN A 204 21.16 -35.31 -18.34
CA ASN A 204 22.17 -35.49 -19.36
C ASN A 204 23.15 -34.31 -19.48
N GLY A 205 23.02 -33.27 -18.62
CA GLY A 205 23.95 -32.14 -18.53
C GLY A 205 23.64 -30.97 -19.46
N GLU A 206 22.45 -30.96 -20.08
CA GLU A 206 21.99 -29.77 -20.83
C GLU A 206 21.72 -28.60 -19.91
N SER A 207 21.99 -27.39 -20.37
CA SER A 207 21.79 -26.20 -19.53
C SER A 207 20.30 -25.96 -19.19
N PHE A 208 20.02 -25.50 -17.97
CA PHE A 208 18.66 -25.19 -17.56
C PHE A 208 17.99 -24.20 -18.52
N TYR A 209 18.72 -23.18 -18.95
CA TYR A 209 18.30 -22.19 -19.93
C TYR A 209 17.83 -22.81 -21.25
N SER A 210 18.68 -23.70 -21.85
CA SER A 210 18.35 -24.35 -23.12
C SER A 210 17.08 -25.20 -23.01
N VAL A 211 16.95 -25.96 -21.93
CA VAL A 211 15.76 -26.79 -21.70
C VAL A 211 14.53 -25.95 -21.46
N ALA A 212 14.62 -24.90 -20.61
CA ALA A 212 13.51 -24.00 -20.30
C ALA A 212 12.94 -23.34 -21.56
N LYS A 213 13.82 -22.91 -22.46
CA LYS A 213 13.44 -22.27 -23.73
C LYS A 213 12.55 -23.18 -24.59
N ASP A 214 12.87 -24.46 -24.68
CA ASP A 214 12.13 -25.42 -25.51
C ASP A 214 10.76 -25.81 -24.92
N PHE A 215 10.57 -25.63 -23.59
CA PHE A 215 9.33 -25.93 -22.90
C PHE A 215 8.50 -24.68 -22.59
N GLY A 216 8.72 -23.55 -23.27
CA GLY A 216 7.94 -22.34 -23.16
C GLY A 216 8.22 -21.54 -21.87
N GLY A 217 9.37 -21.78 -21.24
CA GLY A 217 9.88 -20.91 -20.17
C GLY A 217 10.28 -19.56 -20.74
N GLU A 218 10.01 -18.48 -19.98
CA GLU A 218 10.59 -17.19 -20.33
C GLU A 218 12.12 -17.27 -20.21
N GLU A 219 12.80 -16.89 -21.29
CA GLU A 219 14.25 -16.89 -21.33
C GLU A 219 14.81 -16.01 -20.20
N GLU A 220 15.65 -16.56 -19.33
CA GLU A 220 16.37 -15.84 -18.26
C GLU A 220 15.54 -15.22 -17.13
N SER A 221 14.25 -15.50 -17.00
CA SER A 221 13.49 -14.89 -15.90
C SER A 221 13.79 -15.56 -14.56
N GLU A 222 14.74 -14.99 -13.83
CA GLU A 222 14.82 -15.21 -12.39
C GLU A 222 13.60 -14.61 -11.72
N THR A 223 12.88 -15.45 -10.97
CA THR A 223 11.68 -15.03 -10.24
C THR A 223 12.00 -15.02 -8.76
N GLU A 224 11.73 -13.88 -8.12
CA GLU A 224 11.71 -13.82 -6.66
C GLU A 224 10.48 -14.57 -6.15
N CYS A 225 10.69 -15.35 -5.10
CA CYS A 225 9.63 -16.12 -4.47
C CYS A 225 9.64 -15.86 -2.95
N LYS A 226 8.49 -15.55 -2.42
CA LYS A 226 8.22 -15.42 -0.98
C LYS A 226 7.25 -16.50 -0.54
N ARG A 227 7.21 -16.77 0.75
CA ARG A 227 6.22 -17.72 1.28
C ARG A 227 4.80 -17.18 1.11
N GLY A 228 3.88 -18.07 0.78
CA GLY A 228 2.46 -17.76 0.55
C GLY A 228 2.12 -17.23 -0.85
N GLU A 229 3.10 -17.03 -1.74
CA GLU A 229 2.86 -16.54 -3.11
C GLU A 229 2.56 -17.65 -4.12
N MET A 230 2.98 -18.88 -3.83
CA MET A 230 2.88 -20.02 -4.75
C MET A 230 2.07 -21.16 -4.16
N GLU A 231 1.61 -22.07 -5.00
CA GLU A 231 0.98 -23.32 -4.57
C GLU A 231 1.89 -24.06 -3.58
N GLN A 232 1.32 -24.60 -2.51
CA GLN A 232 2.08 -25.17 -1.38
C GLN A 232 3.11 -26.21 -1.80
N ALA A 233 2.79 -27.09 -2.76
CA ALA A 233 3.72 -28.12 -3.23
C ALA A 233 4.93 -27.51 -3.95
N PHE A 234 4.70 -26.48 -4.77
CA PHE A 234 5.75 -25.71 -5.45
C PHE A 234 6.62 -24.97 -4.42
N GLU A 235 5.99 -24.23 -3.50
CA GLU A 235 6.68 -23.47 -2.47
C GLU A 235 7.56 -24.39 -1.60
N THR A 236 7.00 -25.49 -1.11
CA THR A 236 7.74 -26.45 -0.29
C THR A 236 8.98 -26.97 -1.03
N ALA A 237 8.85 -27.31 -2.31
CA ALA A 237 9.97 -27.78 -3.12
C ALA A 237 11.02 -26.67 -3.30
N ALA A 238 10.61 -25.46 -3.68
CA ALA A 238 11.49 -24.32 -3.94
C ALA A 238 12.30 -23.92 -2.69
N PHE A 239 11.64 -23.78 -1.54
CA PHE A 239 12.29 -23.35 -0.29
C PHE A 239 13.18 -24.41 0.37
N ASN A 240 13.08 -25.66 -0.02
CA ASN A 240 14.00 -26.72 0.42
C ASN A 240 15.30 -26.80 -0.40
N LEU A 241 15.37 -26.14 -1.57
CA LEU A 241 16.56 -26.12 -2.40
C LEU A 241 17.62 -25.16 -1.82
N LYS A 242 18.89 -25.56 -1.98
CA LYS A 242 20.02 -24.67 -1.79
C LYS A 242 20.42 -24.01 -3.10
N THR A 243 21.15 -22.91 -3.01
CA THR A 243 21.69 -22.21 -4.18
C THR A 243 22.43 -23.18 -5.10
N GLY A 244 22.01 -23.23 -6.36
CA GLY A 244 22.53 -24.11 -7.40
C GLY A 244 21.80 -25.46 -7.53
N GLU A 245 20.97 -25.85 -6.57
CA GLU A 245 20.21 -27.11 -6.63
C GLU A 245 19.00 -27.02 -7.56
N THR A 246 18.65 -28.16 -8.12
CA THR A 246 17.47 -28.35 -8.98
C THR A 246 16.56 -29.41 -8.37
N SER A 247 15.26 -29.16 -8.33
CA SER A 247 14.27 -30.09 -7.77
C SER A 247 14.10 -31.34 -8.61
N SER A 248 13.50 -32.36 -8.04
CA SER A 248 12.76 -33.37 -8.77
C SER A 248 11.52 -32.73 -9.44
N MET A 249 10.76 -33.53 -10.18
CA MET A 249 9.47 -33.09 -10.70
C MET A 249 8.51 -32.76 -9.57
N VAL A 250 7.88 -31.60 -9.63
CA VAL A 250 6.89 -31.10 -8.69
C VAL A 250 5.55 -30.95 -9.39
N GLU A 251 4.48 -31.50 -8.82
CA GLU A 251 3.12 -31.30 -9.30
C GLU A 251 2.43 -30.25 -8.39
N ALA A 252 1.97 -29.15 -9.01
CA ALA A 252 1.29 -28.08 -8.31
C ALA A 252 0.29 -27.38 -9.24
N GLY A 253 -0.93 -27.08 -8.74
CA GLY A 253 -1.95 -26.36 -9.50
C GLY A 253 -2.35 -27.05 -10.83
N GLY A 254 -2.26 -28.37 -10.92
CA GLY A 254 -2.56 -29.11 -12.14
C GLY A 254 -1.50 -29.00 -13.25
N LYS A 255 -0.30 -28.51 -12.92
CA LYS A 255 0.87 -28.42 -13.79
C LYS A 255 2.05 -29.12 -13.15
N TYR A 256 3.11 -29.33 -13.97
CA TYR A 256 4.34 -30.00 -13.56
C TYR A 256 5.51 -29.04 -13.69
N TYR A 257 6.40 -29.04 -12.70
CA TYR A 257 7.51 -28.09 -12.60
C TYR A 257 8.84 -28.80 -12.33
N ILE A 258 9.93 -28.21 -12.81
CA ILE A 258 11.30 -28.41 -12.32
C ILE A 258 11.80 -27.04 -11.91
N ILE A 259 12.26 -26.93 -10.67
CA ILE A 259 12.66 -25.65 -10.05
C ILE A 259 14.17 -25.69 -9.83
N ARG A 260 14.87 -24.62 -10.17
CA ARG A 260 16.27 -24.40 -9.84
C ARG A 260 16.38 -23.18 -8.92
N CYS A 261 17.01 -23.35 -7.79
CA CYS A 261 17.31 -22.25 -6.88
C CYS A 261 18.61 -21.56 -7.33
N THR A 262 18.53 -20.27 -7.66
CA THR A 262 19.70 -19.45 -8.00
C THR A 262 20.21 -18.66 -6.78
N SER A 263 19.33 -18.39 -5.81
CA SER A 263 19.70 -17.84 -4.49
C SER A 263 18.72 -18.35 -3.43
N ASP A 264 19.19 -19.04 -2.42
CA ASP A 264 18.37 -19.59 -1.34
C ASP A 264 18.09 -18.60 -0.20
N ASN A 265 18.67 -17.40 -0.27
CA ASN A 265 18.39 -16.29 0.64
C ASN A 265 18.87 -14.95 0.10
N GLU A 266 17.96 -14.15 -0.41
CA GLU A 266 18.17 -12.76 -0.79
C GLU A 266 18.16 -11.86 0.48
N LYS A 267 19.30 -11.79 1.20
CA LYS A 267 19.38 -11.16 2.54
C LYS A 267 18.70 -9.79 2.63
N SER A 268 19.01 -8.87 1.71
CA SER A 268 18.42 -7.52 1.72
C SER A 268 16.92 -7.52 1.50
N LYS A 269 16.43 -8.43 0.63
CA LYS A 269 15.01 -8.60 0.34
C LYS A 269 14.28 -9.31 1.48
N THR A 270 14.94 -10.27 2.11
CA THR A 270 14.45 -10.97 3.30
C THR A 270 14.23 -10.00 4.47
N GLU A 271 15.19 -9.11 4.74
CA GLU A 271 15.02 -8.09 5.79
C GLU A 271 13.88 -7.10 5.44
N ALA A 272 13.80 -6.67 4.19
CA ALA A 272 12.70 -5.81 3.75
C ALA A 272 11.34 -6.52 3.86
N ASN A 273 11.26 -7.79 3.47
CA ASN A 273 10.06 -8.61 3.59
C ASN A 273 9.67 -8.85 5.06
N LYS A 274 10.67 -9.06 5.94
CA LYS A 274 10.44 -9.19 7.37
C LYS A 274 9.78 -7.95 7.96
N THR A 275 10.31 -6.78 7.61
CA THR A 275 9.71 -5.50 8.02
C THR A 275 8.28 -5.36 7.49
N ALA A 276 8.04 -5.67 6.22
CA ALA A 276 6.71 -5.60 5.63
C ALA A 276 5.70 -6.51 6.33
N LEU A 277 6.08 -7.76 6.65
CA LEU A 277 5.24 -8.70 7.39
C LEU A 277 4.97 -8.26 8.85
N MET A 278 5.95 -7.62 9.49
CA MET A 278 5.75 -7.02 10.81
C MET A 278 4.74 -5.87 10.76
N ASP A 279 4.86 -5.00 9.75
CA ASP A 279 3.95 -3.88 9.55
C ASP A 279 2.53 -4.36 9.17
N GLU A 280 2.42 -5.42 8.38
CA GLU A 280 1.15 -6.07 8.06
C GLU A 280 0.45 -6.61 9.33
N LYS A 281 1.17 -7.31 10.20
CA LYS A 281 0.64 -7.79 11.50
C LYS A 281 0.16 -6.64 12.39
N LYS A 282 0.91 -5.53 12.44
CA LYS A 282 0.48 -4.34 13.18
C LYS A 282 -0.82 -3.77 12.62
N LEU A 283 -0.88 -3.65 11.29
CA LEU A 283 -2.05 -3.11 10.61
C LEU A 283 -3.29 -3.98 10.80
N GLU A 284 -3.16 -5.31 10.65
CA GLU A 284 -4.25 -6.26 10.89
C GLU A 284 -4.77 -6.15 12.33
N TYR A 285 -3.86 -6.13 13.29
CA TYR A 285 -4.24 -5.96 14.70
C TYR A 285 -4.95 -4.62 14.93
N PHE A 286 -4.35 -3.52 14.46
CA PHE A 286 -4.97 -2.21 14.58
C PHE A 286 -6.37 -2.19 13.98
N ASN A 287 -6.54 -2.74 12.78
CA ASN A 287 -7.84 -2.84 12.14
C ASN A 287 -8.83 -3.64 12.99
N SER A 288 -8.43 -4.80 13.50
CA SER A 288 -9.30 -5.64 14.33
C SER A 288 -9.81 -4.93 15.60
N VAL A 289 -8.98 -4.05 16.19
CA VAL A 289 -9.34 -3.28 17.38
C VAL A 289 -10.13 -2.02 17.03
N PHE A 290 -9.80 -1.37 15.91
CA PHE A 290 -10.32 -0.05 15.56
C PHE A 290 -11.62 -0.10 14.74
N GLU A 291 -11.87 -1.18 14.00
CA GLU A 291 -13.05 -1.35 13.13
C GLU A 291 -14.37 -1.10 13.85
N SER A 292 -14.54 -1.69 15.01
CA SER A 292 -15.78 -1.53 15.79
C SER A 292 -15.99 -0.09 16.25
N TYR A 293 -14.91 0.61 16.60
CA TYR A 293 -14.97 2.01 16.97
C TYR A 293 -15.36 2.89 15.78
N GLU A 294 -14.72 2.71 14.65
CA GLU A 294 -15.01 3.47 13.41
C GLU A 294 -16.46 3.23 12.95
N ALA A 295 -16.91 1.97 12.92
CA ALA A 295 -18.27 1.60 12.58
C ALA A 295 -19.33 2.19 13.56
N SER A 296 -18.95 2.49 14.80
CA SER A 296 -19.84 3.15 15.77
C SER A 296 -20.07 4.63 15.51
N LYS A 297 -19.25 5.24 14.63
CA LYS A 297 -19.34 6.68 14.38
C LYS A 297 -20.29 6.95 13.21
N TYR A 298 -21.15 7.92 13.44
CA TYR A 298 -22.03 8.45 12.40
C TYR A 298 -21.24 9.33 11.43
N VAL A 299 -21.30 9.02 10.14
CA VAL A 299 -20.62 9.78 9.09
C VAL A 299 -21.63 10.47 8.19
N GLU A 300 -21.63 11.79 8.18
CA GLU A 300 -22.38 12.63 7.26
C GLU A 300 -21.50 13.05 6.10
N MET A 301 -22.01 12.97 4.87
CA MET A 301 -21.28 13.38 3.66
C MET A 301 -22.02 14.48 2.91
N ASN A 302 -21.29 15.54 2.56
CA ASN A 302 -21.77 16.56 1.62
C ASN A 302 -21.59 16.06 0.20
N LYS A 303 -22.57 15.30 -0.30
CA LYS A 303 -22.51 14.68 -1.63
C LYS A 303 -22.34 15.71 -2.76
N LYS A 304 -22.94 16.89 -2.63
CA LYS A 304 -22.82 17.97 -3.64
C LYS A 304 -21.37 18.41 -3.78
N VAL A 305 -20.71 18.71 -2.66
CA VAL A 305 -19.31 19.14 -2.64
C VAL A 305 -18.38 18.01 -3.07
N TRP A 306 -18.58 16.79 -2.54
CA TRP A 306 -17.73 15.66 -2.89
C TRP A 306 -17.80 15.28 -4.37
N ASN A 307 -18.99 15.25 -4.95
CA ASN A 307 -19.15 14.89 -6.36
C ASN A 307 -18.59 15.95 -7.33
N SER A 308 -18.41 17.19 -6.88
CA SER A 308 -17.75 18.21 -7.69
C SER A 308 -16.23 18.06 -7.75
N LYS A 309 -15.63 17.28 -6.85
CA LYS A 309 -14.19 17.02 -6.82
C LYS A 309 -13.81 15.98 -7.87
N LYS A 310 -12.65 16.17 -8.49
CA LYS A 310 -12.03 15.21 -9.42
C LYS A 310 -10.53 15.19 -9.18
N THR A 311 -9.97 14.01 -9.02
CA THR A 311 -8.52 13.82 -8.80
C THR A 311 -7.72 14.29 -10.01
N ALA A 312 -8.19 13.98 -11.22
CA ALA A 312 -7.56 14.44 -12.46
C ALA A 312 -7.37 15.97 -12.55
N ASN A 313 -8.27 16.73 -11.91
CA ASN A 313 -8.26 18.20 -11.92
C ASN A 313 -7.67 18.81 -10.64
N ALA A 314 -7.15 17.98 -9.73
CA ALA A 314 -6.56 18.47 -8.49
C ALA A 314 -5.30 19.32 -8.76
N THR A 315 -5.02 20.27 -7.87
CA THR A 315 -3.89 21.19 -7.96
C THR A 315 -2.58 20.42 -7.97
N GLU A 316 -1.66 20.74 -8.87
CA GLU A 316 -0.32 20.15 -8.84
C GLU A 316 0.45 20.71 -7.65
N LEU A 317 1.00 19.81 -6.84
CA LEU A 317 1.81 20.17 -5.67
C LEU A 317 3.31 20.03 -5.97
N PRO A 318 4.15 20.99 -5.54
CA PRO A 318 5.61 20.89 -5.69
C PRO A 318 6.19 19.76 -4.83
N VAL A 319 5.62 19.58 -3.64
CA VAL A 319 5.96 18.52 -2.68
C VAL A 319 4.69 17.77 -2.27
N SER A 320 4.83 16.47 -1.94
CA SER A 320 3.73 15.68 -1.43
C SER A 320 3.56 15.94 0.07
N PHE A 321 2.31 16.09 0.54
CA PHE A 321 1.98 16.15 1.95
C PHE A 321 2.47 14.88 2.69
N GLU A 322 2.23 13.72 2.09
CA GLU A 322 2.61 12.43 2.66
C GLU A 322 4.14 12.26 2.72
N THR A 323 4.86 12.72 1.70
CA THR A 323 6.33 12.71 1.73
C THR A 323 6.87 13.58 2.86
N VAL A 324 6.38 14.82 2.99
CA VAL A 324 6.81 15.73 4.06
C VAL A 324 6.45 15.17 5.44
N PHE A 325 5.27 14.56 5.59
CA PHE A 325 4.86 13.91 6.83
C PHE A 325 5.81 12.77 7.22
N ASN A 326 6.09 11.86 6.29
CA ASN A 326 6.94 10.70 6.54
C ASN A 326 8.41 11.06 6.81
N GLU A 327 8.91 12.15 6.23
CA GLU A 327 10.30 12.58 6.42
C GLU A 327 10.53 13.40 7.69
N LEU A 328 9.55 14.17 8.14
CA LEU A 328 9.75 15.15 9.22
C LEU A 328 8.94 14.84 10.49
N VAL A 329 7.85 14.11 10.41
CA VAL A 329 6.96 13.87 11.56
C VAL A 329 7.06 12.42 12.04
N LYS A 330 7.18 11.47 11.14
CA LYS A 330 7.26 10.03 11.41
C LYS A 330 8.71 9.55 11.54
#